data_6f7c7c094e0738be43cfbf9486a7a228
#
_entry.id   6f7c7c094e0738be43cfbf9486a7a228
#
_cell.length_a   1.000
_cell.length_b   1.000
_cell.length_c   1.000
_cell.angle_alpha   90.00
_cell.angle_beta   90.00
_cell.angle_gamma   90.00
#
_symmetry.space_group_name_H-M   'P 1'
#
loop_
_entity.id
_entity.type
_entity.pdbx_description
1 polymer ?
#
loop_
_entity_poly.entity_id
_entity_poly.type
_entity_poly.pdbx_seq_one_letter_code
_entity_poly.pdbx_strand_id
1 'polypeptide(L)'
;MTTDPLILVVDDYQDAREMYSEYLKASGFRVAEARTGLEAVSKAHELQPDCILMDLSLPGIDGWEATRQLKADRSTTHIPIVAITGHTSELASRDAHAAGCSSFVLKPALPDAVVAEVKKAMGTVES
;
A
#
# COMPACT_ATOMS: atom_id res chain seq x y z
N MET A 1 -24.57 -1.58 9.94
CA MET A 1 -23.40 -0.89 10.46
C MET A 1 -22.19 -1.12 9.58
N THR A 2 -21.55 -0.06 9.14
CA THR A 2 -20.39 -0.20 8.28
C THR A 2 -19.12 -0.30 9.10
N THR A 3 -18.21 -1.17 8.65
CA THR A 3 -16.90 -1.30 9.24
C THR A 3 -15.95 -0.39 8.47
N ASP A 4 -15.14 0.37 9.18
CA ASP A 4 -14.15 1.22 8.52
C ASP A 4 -13.20 0.38 7.68
N PRO A 5 -12.81 0.86 6.50
CA PRO A 5 -11.86 0.12 5.66
C PRO A 5 -10.54 -0.13 6.37
N LEU A 6 -9.94 -1.27 6.10
CA LEU A 6 -8.66 -1.67 6.68
C LEU A 6 -7.55 -1.45 5.65
N ILE A 7 -6.55 -0.70 6.04
CA ILE A 7 -5.39 -0.42 5.20
C ILE A 7 -4.18 -1.14 5.79
N LEU A 8 -3.47 -1.91 4.98
CA LEU A 8 -2.22 -2.53 5.39
C LEU A 8 -1.07 -1.63 4.96
N VAL A 9 -0.34 -1.10 5.95
CA VAL A 9 0.79 -0.20 5.70
C VAL A 9 2.08 -1.01 5.76
N VAL A 10 2.83 -1.05 4.66
CA VAL A 10 4.05 -1.84 4.54
C VAL A 10 5.24 -0.91 4.33
N ASP A 11 6.12 -0.85 5.32
CA ASP A 11 7.33 -0.03 5.28
C ASP A 11 8.28 -0.57 6.33
N ASP A 12 9.56 -0.74 5.98
CA ASP A 12 10.55 -1.25 6.92
C ASP A 12 11.06 -0.19 7.89
N TYR A 13 10.83 1.08 7.58
CA TYR A 13 11.24 2.18 8.44
C TYR A 13 10.10 2.50 9.41
N GLN A 14 10.34 2.30 10.68
CA GLN A 14 9.30 2.41 11.70
C GLN A 14 8.66 3.80 11.75
N ASP A 15 9.46 4.86 11.68
CA ASP A 15 8.92 6.22 11.77
C ASP A 15 7.98 6.54 10.60
N ALA A 16 8.33 6.12 9.39
CA ALA A 16 7.47 6.32 8.23
C ALA A 16 6.19 5.50 8.36
N ARG A 17 6.32 4.25 8.77
CA ARG A 17 5.18 3.35 8.95
C ARG A 17 4.19 3.92 9.96
N GLU A 18 4.70 4.40 11.09
CA GLU A 18 3.85 5.01 12.12
C GLU A 18 3.19 6.28 11.63
N MET A 19 3.92 7.11 10.89
CA MET A 19 3.38 8.35 10.35
C MET A 19 2.21 8.09 9.42
N TYR A 20 2.38 7.18 8.46
CA TYR A 20 1.29 6.85 7.55
C TYR A 20 0.11 6.24 8.30
N SER A 21 0.39 5.39 9.27
CA SER A 21 -0.67 4.75 10.06
C SER A 21 -1.49 5.78 10.81
N GLU A 22 -0.85 6.76 11.42
CA GLU A 22 -1.55 7.80 12.17
C GLU A 22 -2.42 8.67 11.28
N TYR A 23 -1.91 9.05 10.11
CA TYR A 23 -2.70 9.87 9.18
C TYR A 23 -3.89 9.10 8.64
N LEU A 24 -3.71 7.82 8.34
CA LEU A 24 -4.81 7.00 7.85
C LEU A 24 -5.88 6.82 8.94
N LYS A 25 -5.46 6.57 10.17
CA LYS A 25 -6.40 6.45 11.28
C LYS A 25 -7.18 7.74 11.49
N ALA A 26 -6.49 8.88 11.41
CA ALA A 26 -7.14 10.18 11.54
C ALA A 26 -8.15 10.44 10.42
N SER A 27 -8.00 9.76 9.29
CA SER A 27 -8.90 9.89 8.15
C SER A 27 -10.04 8.87 8.18
N GLY A 28 -10.16 8.08 9.24
CA GLY A 28 -11.26 7.16 9.41
C GLY A 28 -10.98 5.72 9.03
N PHE A 29 -9.71 5.37 8.77
CA PHE A 29 -9.35 4.00 8.41
C PHE A 29 -8.86 3.20 9.61
N ARG A 30 -9.08 1.88 9.55
CA ARG A 30 -8.37 0.96 10.44
C ARG A 30 -7.04 0.64 9.75
N VAL A 31 -6.00 0.38 10.52
CA VAL A 31 -4.66 0.15 9.99
C VAL A 31 -4.04 -1.10 10.59
N ALA A 32 -3.43 -1.91 9.75
CA ALA A 32 -2.51 -2.97 10.15
C ALA A 32 -1.15 -2.63 9.54
N GLU A 33 -0.08 -3.15 10.10
CA GLU A 33 1.27 -2.81 9.67
C GLU A 33 2.08 -4.05 9.37
N ALA A 34 2.98 -3.94 8.39
CA ALA A 34 3.95 -4.97 8.05
C ALA A 34 5.29 -4.30 7.79
N ARG A 35 6.37 -4.98 8.15
CA ARG A 35 7.72 -4.43 8.02
C ARG A 35 8.49 -4.98 6.83
N THR A 36 8.03 -6.08 6.25
CA THR A 36 8.72 -6.73 5.13
C THR A 36 7.72 -7.17 4.09
N GLY A 37 8.22 -7.48 2.91
CA GLY A 37 7.37 -8.01 1.85
C GLY A 37 6.74 -9.34 2.19
N LEU A 38 7.49 -10.23 2.86
CA LEU A 38 6.95 -11.52 3.29
C LEU A 38 5.83 -11.35 4.30
N GLU A 39 6.02 -10.45 5.26
CA GLU A 39 4.98 -10.17 6.25
C GLU A 39 3.75 -9.55 5.58
N ALA A 40 3.97 -8.69 4.58
CA ALA A 40 2.88 -8.08 3.84
C ALA A 40 2.03 -9.12 3.13
N VAL A 41 2.68 -10.07 2.46
CA VAL A 41 1.96 -11.14 1.78
C VAL A 41 1.16 -11.98 2.77
N SER A 42 1.79 -12.37 3.88
CA SER A 42 1.13 -13.16 4.92
C SER A 42 -0.08 -12.43 5.51
N LYS A 43 0.10 -11.16 5.88
CA LYS A 43 -0.98 -10.39 6.48
C LYS A 43 -2.10 -10.07 5.49
N ALA A 44 -1.77 -9.88 4.22
CA ALA A 44 -2.80 -9.66 3.21
C ALA A 44 -3.70 -10.87 3.07
N HIS A 45 -3.12 -12.07 3.09
CA HIS A 45 -3.93 -13.29 3.09
C HIS A 45 -4.79 -13.42 4.33
N GLU A 46 -4.21 -13.15 5.48
CA GLU A 46 -4.89 -13.32 6.76
C GLU A 46 -5.99 -12.28 6.98
N LEU A 47 -5.69 -11.03 6.73
CA LEU A 47 -6.54 -9.90 7.11
C LEU A 47 -7.46 -9.42 5.99
N GLN A 48 -7.14 -9.72 4.75
CA GLN A 48 -7.90 -9.26 3.59
C GLN A 48 -8.18 -7.76 3.64
N PRO A 49 -7.11 -6.92 3.65
CA PRO A 49 -7.32 -5.48 3.74
C PRO A 49 -8.02 -4.93 2.49
N ASP A 50 -8.59 -3.76 2.65
CA ASP A 50 -9.27 -3.08 1.54
C ASP A 50 -8.30 -2.37 0.61
N CYS A 51 -7.10 -2.08 1.10
CA CYS A 51 -6.04 -1.47 0.31
C CYS A 51 -4.70 -1.73 0.99
N ILE A 52 -3.64 -1.80 0.20
CA ILE A 52 -2.28 -1.96 0.72
C ILE A 52 -1.45 -0.75 0.29
N LEU A 53 -0.80 -0.10 1.25
CA LEU A 53 0.15 0.97 1.00
C LEU A 53 1.54 0.34 1.08
N MET A 54 2.23 0.20 -0.06
CA MET A 54 3.42 -0.64 -0.19
C MET A 54 4.66 0.18 -0.52
N ASP A 55 5.62 0.18 0.40
CA ASP A 55 6.95 0.72 0.09
C ASP A 55 7.64 -0.25 -0.87
N LEU A 56 8.15 0.27 -1.98
CA LEU A 56 8.82 -0.57 -2.97
C LEU A 56 10.26 -0.90 -2.62
N SER A 57 10.85 -0.22 -1.64
CA SER A 57 12.26 -0.38 -1.28
C SER A 57 12.44 -1.22 -0.02
N LEU A 58 11.81 -2.39 0.03
CA LEU A 58 11.86 -3.26 1.21
C LEU A 58 13.05 -4.22 1.15
N PRO A 59 13.59 -4.63 2.31
CA PRO A 59 14.61 -5.67 2.35
C PRO A 59 14.00 -7.05 2.09
N GLY A 60 14.82 -8.02 1.69
CA GLY A 60 14.36 -9.37 1.38
C GLY A 60 13.64 -9.38 0.05
N ILE A 61 12.42 -9.93 0.04
CA ILE A 61 11.58 -9.70 -1.14
C ILE A 61 11.12 -8.25 -1.05
N ASP A 62 11.39 -7.50 -2.10
CA ASP A 62 11.04 -6.07 -2.09
C ASP A 62 9.55 -5.86 -2.38
N GLY A 63 9.14 -4.62 -2.37
CA GLY A 63 7.75 -4.27 -2.62
C GLY A 63 7.25 -4.68 -4.01
N TRP A 64 8.15 -4.70 -5.00
CA TRP A 64 7.83 -5.16 -6.35
C TRP A 64 7.43 -6.63 -6.35
N GLU A 65 8.27 -7.46 -5.73
CA GLU A 65 8.01 -8.90 -5.70
C GLU A 65 6.79 -9.22 -4.84
N ALA A 66 6.63 -8.55 -3.70
CA ALA A 66 5.45 -8.72 -2.87
C ALA A 66 4.18 -8.37 -3.65
N THR A 67 4.21 -7.28 -4.40
CA THR A 67 3.08 -6.87 -5.23
C THR A 67 2.77 -7.92 -6.28
N ARG A 68 3.78 -8.44 -6.96
CA ARG A 68 3.58 -9.48 -7.97
C ARG A 68 2.95 -10.73 -7.37
N GLN A 69 3.42 -11.15 -6.19
CA GLN A 69 2.87 -12.33 -5.53
C GLN A 69 1.41 -12.12 -5.15
N LEU A 70 1.07 -10.94 -4.62
CA LEU A 70 -0.30 -10.63 -4.25
C LEU A 70 -1.22 -10.60 -5.45
N LYS A 71 -0.76 -10.05 -6.57
CA LYS A 71 -1.58 -9.96 -7.78
C LYS A 71 -1.69 -11.29 -8.50
N ALA A 72 -0.75 -12.21 -8.28
CA ALA A 72 -0.81 -13.55 -8.89
C ALA A 72 -1.72 -14.51 -8.12
N ASP A 73 -2.11 -14.17 -6.90
CA ASP A 73 -2.92 -15.04 -6.06
C ASP A 73 -4.39 -14.62 -6.10
N ARG A 74 -5.27 -15.57 -6.34
CA ARG A 74 -6.70 -15.30 -6.46
C ARG A 74 -7.31 -14.66 -5.23
N SER A 75 -6.79 -15.01 -4.05
CA SER A 75 -7.36 -14.50 -2.80
C SER A 75 -6.97 -13.06 -2.51
N THR A 76 -5.95 -12.52 -3.19
CA THR A 76 -5.45 -11.17 -2.93
C THR A 76 -5.39 -10.30 -4.17
N THR A 77 -5.61 -10.88 -5.36
CA THR A 77 -5.48 -10.14 -6.62
C THR A 77 -6.42 -8.93 -6.71
N HIS A 78 -7.54 -8.98 -6.01
CA HIS A 78 -8.53 -7.90 -6.03
C HIS A 78 -8.16 -6.71 -5.14
N ILE A 79 -7.18 -6.88 -4.25
CA ILE A 79 -6.82 -5.82 -3.30
C ILE A 79 -6.00 -4.75 -4.01
N PRO A 80 -6.46 -3.49 -4.02
CA PRO A 80 -5.67 -2.42 -4.66
C PRO A 80 -4.40 -2.14 -3.86
N ILE A 81 -3.33 -1.86 -4.58
CA ILE A 81 -2.03 -1.57 -3.99
C ILE A 81 -1.57 -0.20 -4.44
N VAL A 82 -1.32 0.68 -3.48
CA VAL A 82 -0.73 1.99 -3.72
C VAL A 82 0.74 1.90 -3.37
N ALA A 83 1.61 2.06 -4.35
CA ALA A 83 3.05 1.98 -4.15
C ALA A 83 3.61 3.30 -3.66
N ILE A 84 4.58 3.25 -2.74
CA ILE A 84 5.36 4.42 -2.34
C ILE A 84 6.78 4.19 -2.79
N THR A 85 7.37 5.15 -3.46
CA THR A 85 8.71 5.02 -4.00
C THR A 85 9.48 6.33 -3.94
N GLY A 86 10.79 6.25 -3.70
CA GLY A 86 11.69 7.40 -3.77
C GLY A 86 12.22 7.65 -5.17
N HIS A 87 11.90 6.78 -6.12
CA HIS A 87 12.38 6.92 -7.49
C HIS A 87 11.43 7.80 -8.29
N THR A 88 12.00 8.76 -9.01
CA THR A 88 11.21 9.75 -9.75
C THR A 88 11.16 9.48 -11.25
N SER A 89 11.77 8.38 -11.71
CA SER A 89 11.87 8.10 -13.14
C SER A 89 10.57 7.52 -13.69
N GLU A 90 10.37 7.69 -15.00
CA GLU A 90 9.26 7.04 -15.70
C GLU A 90 9.37 5.53 -15.61
N LEU A 91 10.59 4.99 -15.51
CA LEU A 91 10.80 3.56 -15.38
C LEU A 91 10.18 3.04 -14.10
N ALA A 92 10.35 3.76 -12.98
CA ALA A 92 9.76 3.35 -11.71
C ALA A 92 8.24 3.32 -11.80
N SER A 93 7.65 4.32 -12.44
CA SER A 93 6.21 4.39 -12.64
C SER A 93 5.69 3.23 -13.49
N ARG A 94 6.36 2.95 -14.61
CA ARG A 94 5.98 1.84 -15.47
C ARG A 94 6.14 0.50 -14.78
N ASP A 95 7.22 0.34 -14.00
CA ASP A 95 7.45 -0.90 -13.27
C ASP A 95 6.38 -1.13 -12.20
N ALA A 96 5.93 -0.07 -11.54
CA ALA A 96 4.87 -0.16 -10.55
C ALA A 96 3.57 -0.69 -11.20
N HIS A 97 3.21 -0.12 -12.34
CA HIS A 97 2.02 -0.58 -13.07
C HIS A 97 2.19 -2.01 -13.57
N ALA A 98 3.37 -2.36 -14.10
CA ALA A 98 3.64 -3.70 -14.59
C ALA A 98 3.55 -4.74 -13.47
N ALA A 99 3.91 -4.36 -12.23
CA ALA A 99 3.80 -5.25 -11.08
C ALA A 99 2.36 -5.38 -10.59
N GLY A 100 1.46 -4.49 -11.02
CA GLY A 100 0.05 -4.55 -10.66
C GLY A 100 -0.40 -3.51 -9.64
N CYS A 101 0.40 -2.48 -9.39
CA CYS A 101 -0.01 -1.40 -8.49
C CYS A 101 -1.12 -0.57 -9.13
N SER A 102 -2.10 -0.17 -8.31
CA SER A 102 -3.20 0.68 -8.77
C SER A 102 -2.73 2.10 -9.02
N SER A 103 -1.83 2.60 -8.19
CA SER A 103 -1.22 3.91 -8.34
C SER A 103 0.06 3.95 -7.52
N PHE A 104 0.77 5.07 -7.57
CA PHE A 104 1.96 5.24 -6.75
C PHE A 104 2.08 6.67 -6.24
N VAL A 105 2.82 6.85 -5.15
CA VAL A 105 3.10 8.15 -4.55
C VAL A 105 4.61 8.27 -4.42
N LEU A 106 5.14 9.42 -4.81
CA LEU A 106 6.58 9.67 -4.72
C LEU A 106 6.96 10.17 -3.32
N LYS A 107 8.10 9.72 -2.82
CA LYS A 107 8.67 10.24 -1.58
C LYS A 107 9.38 11.57 -1.86
N PRO A 108 9.34 12.52 -0.94
CA PRO A 108 8.63 12.47 0.35
C PRO A 108 7.12 12.57 0.15
N ALA A 109 6.40 11.57 0.65
CA ALA A 109 4.96 11.50 0.45
C ALA A 109 4.25 12.32 1.52
N LEU A 110 3.53 13.34 1.07
CA LEU A 110 2.75 14.15 2.00
C LEU A 110 1.54 13.35 2.47
N PRO A 111 1.16 13.48 3.75
CA PRO A 111 0.05 12.70 4.30
C PRO A 111 -1.25 12.84 3.51
N ASP A 112 -1.59 14.05 3.10
CA ASP A 112 -2.82 14.27 2.34
C ASP A 112 -2.80 13.56 1.00
N ALA A 113 -1.61 13.52 0.35
CA ALA A 113 -1.47 12.83 -0.92
C ALA A 113 -1.62 11.32 -0.75
N VAL A 114 -1.07 10.76 0.33
CA VAL A 114 -1.19 9.34 0.63
C VAL A 114 -2.65 8.97 0.86
N VAL A 115 -3.35 9.73 1.69
CA VAL A 115 -4.76 9.47 1.98
C VAL A 115 -5.61 9.58 0.72
N ALA A 116 -5.35 10.59 -0.10
CA ALA A 116 -6.10 10.79 -1.34
C ALA A 116 -5.91 9.61 -2.30
N GLU A 117 -4.68 9.12 -2.45
CA GLU A 117 -4.41 8.00 -3.35
C GLU A 117 -5.02 6.70 -2.83
N VAL A 118 -5.00 6.48 -1.51
CA VAL A 118 -5.64 5.31 -0.92
C VAL A 118 -7.13 5.33 -1.20
N LYS A 119 -7.80 6.45 -0.96
CA LYS A 119 -9.22 6.58 -1.23
C LYS A 119 -9.54 6.35 -2.70
N LYS A 120 -8.74 6.92 -3.58
CA LYS A 120 -8.91 6.78 -5.02
C LYS A 120 -8.77 5.32 -5.46
N ALA A 121 -7.75 4.63 -4.92
CA ALA A 121 -7.51 3.24 -5.26
C ALA A 121 -8.66 2.33 -4.83
N MET A 122 -9.29 2.64 -3.71
CA MET A 122 -10.43 1.87 -3.24
C MET A 122 -11.75 2.24 -3.93
N GLY A 123 -11.75 3.27 -4.77
CA GLY A 123 -12.98 3.72 -5.41
C GLY A 123 -13.94 4.43 -4.48
N THR A 124 -13.44 4.98 -3.38
CA THR A 124 -14.28 5.67 -2.39
C THR A 124 -14.25 7.18 -2.51
N VAL A 125 -13.61 7.67 -3.57
CA VAL A 125 -13.52 9.12 -3.79
C VAL A 125 -14.88 9.65 -4.19
N GLU A 126 -15.34 10.63 -3.45
CA GLU A 126 -16.56 11.32 -3.79
C GLU A 126 -16.25 12.38 -4.85
N SER A 127 -16.99 12.36 -5.87
CA SER A 127 -16.86 13.36 -6.93
C SER A 127 -17.49 14.67 -6.55
#